data_364b0c45b3c1f91b1b4368959076ad84
#
_entry.id   364b0c45b3c1f91b1b4368959076ad84
#
_cell.length_a   1.000
_cell.length_b   1.000
_cell.length_c   1.000
_cell.angle_alpha   90.00
_cell.angle_beta   90.00
_cell.angle_gamma   90.00
#
_symmetry.space_group_name_H-M   'P 1'
#
loop_
_entity.id
_entity.type
_entity.pdbx_description
1 polymer ?
#
loop_
_entity_poly.entity_id
_entity_poly.type
_entity_poly.pdbx_seq_one_letter_code
_entity_poly.pdbx_strand_id
1 'polypeptide(L)'
;GTTNKGIDIAGTPGEPVKSAAAGKVLYVGEEVRGYGKLILISHNDYAITAYAHNDALLVQKDQQVAAGQQIATRGSTDTDSVKLHFEVRLNGKAVNPMPYLPN
;
A
#
# COMPACT_ATOMS: atom_id res chain seq x y z
N GLY A 1 -7.41 -10.69 20.39
CA GLY A 1 -6.25 -10.01 19.89
C GLY A 1 -6.54 -9.14 18.70
N THR A 2 -5.66 -8.23 18.43
CA THR A 2 -5.77 -7.39 17.26
C THR A 2 -5.48 -8.23 16.03
N THR A 3 -6.38 -8.16 15.06
CA THR A 3 -6.18 -8.81 13.80
C THR A 3 -5.37 -7.86 12.91
N ASN A 4 -4.25 -8.34 12.40
CA ASN A 4 -3.52 -7.59 11.38
C ASN A 4 -4.37 -7.61 10.10
N LYS A 5 -4.72 -6.43 9.61
CA LYS A 5 -5.59 -6.30 8.44
C LYS A 5 -4.88 -6.58 7.12
N GLY A 6 -3.58 -6.83 7.16
CA GLY A 6 -2.78 -7.11 5.98
C GLY A 6 -1.54 -7.89 6.36
N ILE A 7 -0.49 -7.76 5.56
CA ILE A 7 0.80 -8.37 5.84
C ILE A 7 1.89 -7.30 5.88
N ASP A 8 2.91 -7.56 6.69
CA ASP A 8 4.09 -6.72 6.78
C ASP A 8 5.25 -7.42 6.08
N ILE A 9 5.85 -6.75 5.12
CA ILE A 9 6.96 -7.29 4.34
C ILE A 9 8.20 -6.51 4.68
N ALA A 10 9.11 -7.13 5.44
CA ALA A 10 10.38 -6.52 5.81
C ALA A 10 11.25 -6.32 4.57
N GLY A 11 12.13 -5.32 4.63
CA GLY A 11 13.03 -5.05 3.52
C GLY A 11 14.02 -3.95 3.86
N THR A 12 14.62 -3.40 2.81
CA THR A 12 15.65 -2.38 2.90
C THR A 12 15.04 -1.01 2.62
N PRO A 13 15.50 0.05 3.31
CA PRO A 13 15.02 1.39 3.01
C PRO A 13 15.26 1.75 1.55
N GLY A 14 14.26 2.38 0.92
CA GLY A 14 14.38 2.84 -0.46
C GLY A 14 14.04 1.82 -1.52
N GLU A 15 13.78 0.56 -1.16
CA GLU A 15 13.35 -0.43 -2.14
C GLU A 15 12.04 -0.02 -2.81
N PRO A 16 11.85 -0.34 -4.10
CA PRO A 16 10.61 0.02 -4.79
C PRO A 16 9.38 -0.64 -4.17
N VAL A 17 8.32 0.15 -4.01
CA VAL A 17 6.99 -0.33 -3.70
C VAL A 17 6.17 -0.22 -4.99
N LYS A 18 5.59 -1.34 -5.43
CA LYS A 18 4.93 -1.43 -6.73
C LYS A 18 3.45 -1.70 -6.56
N SER A 19 2.64 -1.14 -7.45
CA SER A 19 1.21 -1.40 -7.44
C SER A 19 0.93 -2.86 -7.77
N ALA A 20 0.05 -3.47 -7.00
CA ALA A 20 -0.32 -4.89 -7.18
C ALA A 20 -1.07 -5.13 -8.49
N ALA A 21 -1.79 -4.13 -8.98
CA ALA A 21 -2.58 -4.22 -10.22
C ALA A 21 -2.81 -2.82 -10.77
N ALA A 22 -3.29 -2.75 -12.01
CA ALA A 22 -3.66 -1.47 -12.60
C ALA A 22 -4.82 -0.84 -11.81
N GLY A 23 -4.82 0.47 -11.68
CA GLY A 23 -5.86 1.17 -10.96
C GLY A 23 -5.67 2.67 -10.93
N LYS A 24 -6.48 3.30 -10.07
CA LYS A 24 -6.46 4.74 -9.88
C LYS A 24 -6.14 5.06 -8.42
N VAL A 25 -5.22 5.99 -8.19
CA VAL A 25 -4.83 6.40 -6.84
C VAL A 25 -5.98 7.14 -6.17
N LEU A 26 -6.48 6.60 -5.06
CA LEU A 26 -7.57 7.20 -4.28
C LEU A 26 -7.06 8.18 -3.24
N TYR A 27 -5.90 7.88 -2.65
CA TYR A 27 -5.39 8.65 -1.51
C TYR A 27 -3.87 8.58 -1.48
N VAL A 28 -3.25 9.70 -1.20
CA VAL A 28 -1.80 9.80 -0.95
C VAL A 28 -1.64 10.78 0.21
N GLY A 29 -1.02 10.33 1.30
CA GLY A 29 -0.81 11.20 2.44
C GLY A 29 -0.38 10.46 3.68
N GLU A 30 -0.33 11.16 4.82
CA GLU A 30 0.10 10.59 6.09
C GLU A 30 -0.84 10.96 7.24
N GLU A 31 -2.10 11.20 6.92
CA GLU A 31 -3.08 11.62 7.92
C GLU A 31 -3.80 10.45 8.60
N VAL A 32 -3.62 9.23 8.11
CA VAL A 32 -4.24 8.06 8.72
C VAL A 32 -3.30 7.49 9.78
N ARG A 33 -3.73 7.58 11.03
CA ARG A 33 -2.91 7.16 12.16
C ARG A 33 -2.53 5.69 12.05
N GLY A 34 -1.25 5.39 12.30
CA GLY A 34 -0.75 4.03 12.31
C GLY A 34 -0.28 3.52 10.96
N TYR A 35 -0.50 4.28 9.89
CA TYR A 35 -0.10 3.88 8.54
C TYR A 35 1.12 4.64 8.01
N GLY A 36 1.47 5.78 8.64
CA GLY A 36 2.51 6.66 8.13
C GLY A 36 2.16 7.17 6.75
N LYS A 37 3.12 7.19 5.85
CA LYS A 37 2.87 7.60 4.46
C LYS A 37 2.17 6.48 3.72
N LEU A 38 0.93 6.73 3.33
CA LEU A 38 -0.03 5.73 2.84
C LEU A 38 -0.47 6.06 1.43
N ILE A 39 -0.59 5.03 0.60
CA ILE A 39 -1.23 5.11 -0.72
C ILE A 39 -2.38 4.10 -0.76
N LEU A 40 -3.54 4.55 -1.23
CA LEU A 40 -4.67 3.68 -1.52
C LEU A 40 -4.94 3.69 -3.02
N ILE A 41 -5.09 2.51 -3.61
CA ILE A 41 -5.35 2.37 -5.05
C ILE A 41 -6.65 1.60 -5.25
N SER A 42 -7.54 2.15 -6.07
CA SER A 42 -8.80 1.51 -6.47
C SER A 42 -8.59 0.77 -7.78
N HIS A 43 -8.94 -0.50 -7.80
CA HIS A 43 -8.78 -1.34 -8.99
C HIS A 43 -10.10 -1.54 -9.74
N ASN A 44 -11.22 -1.40 -9.02
CA ASN A 44 -12.58 -1.47 -9.56
C ASN A 44 -13.53 -1.00 -8.46
N ASP A 45 -14.84 -1.19 -8.66
CA ASP A 45 -15.85 -0.65 -7.74
C ASP A 45 -15.77 -1.24 -6.34
N TYR A 46 -15.07 -2.36 -6.13
CA TYR A 46 -15.05 -3.02 -4.84
C TYR A 46 -13.66 -3.38 -4.31
N ALA A 47 -12.60 -3.27 -5.10
CA ALA A 47 -11.26 -3.72 -4.70
C ALA A 47 -10.31 -2.53 -4.51
N ILE A 48 -9.71 -2.46 -3.33
CA ILE A 48 -8.74 -1.42 -2.97
C ILE A 48 -7.50 -2.09 -2.38
N THR A 49 -6.31 -1.61 -2.76
CA THR A 49 -5.06 -2.03 -2.13
C THR A 49 -4.46 -0.86 -1.36
N ALA A 50 -3.80 -1.16 -0.24
CA ALA A 50 -3.19 -0.17 0.63
C ALA A 50 -1.70 -0.48 0.81
N TYR A 51 -0.89 0.57 0.77
CA TYR A 51 0.57 0.49 0.87
C TYR A 51 1.02 1.50 1.91
N ALA A 52 1.50 1.02 3.07
CA ALA A 52 1.79 1.86 4.23
C ALA A 52 3.27 1.85 4.60
N HIS A 53 3.64 2.79 5.46
CA HIS A 53 5.00 3.00 6.00
C HIS A 53 6.03 3.40 4.96
N ASN A 54 5.57 3.98 3.84
CA ASN A 54 6.46 4.39 2.76
C ASN A 54 7.38 5.54 3.20
N ASP A 55 8.52 5.67 2.52
CA ASP A 55 9.44 6.79 2.71
C ASP A 55 9.09 7.92 1.73
N ALA A 56 9.15 7.65 0.44
CA ALA A 56 8.79 8.63 -0.58
C ALA A 56 7.55 8.19 -1.31
N LEU A 57 6.63 9.13 -1.55
CA LEU A 57 5.39 8.90 -2.30
C LEU A 57 5.59 9.46 -3.71
N LEU A 58 5.52 8.60 -4.72
CA LEU A 58 5.91 8.93 -6.10
C LEU A 58 4.71 9.13 -7.03
N VAL A 59 3.49 9.07 -6.50
CA VAL A 59 2.27 9.24 -7.28
C VAL A 59 1.37 10.25 -6.60
N GLN A 60 0.35 10.72 -7.32
CA GLN A 60 -0.61 11.69 -6.84
C GLN A 60 -2.02 11.12 -6.87
N LYS A 61 -2.90 11.71 -6.07
CA LYS A 61 -4.32 11.37 -6.10
C LYS A 61 -4.87 11.51 -7.51
N ASP A 62 -5.72 10.58 -7.89
CA ASP A 62 -6.38 10.49 -9.20
C ASP A 62 -5.47 10.05 -10.35
N GLN A 63 -4.19 9.79 -10.10
CA GLN A 63 -3.27 9.28 -11.11
C GLN A 63 -3.62 7.83 -11.47
N GLN A 64 -3.54 7.49 -12.74
CA GLN A 64 -3.67 6.11 -13.21
C GLN A 64 -2.31 5.43 -13.09
N VAL A 65 -2.32 4.19 -12.60
CA VAL A 65 -1.11 3.38 -12.46
C VAL A 65 -1.31 2.02 -13.12
N ALA A 66 -0.21 1.46 -13.62
CA ALA A 66 -0.21 0.13 -14.22
C ALA A 66 0.17 -0.91 -13.16
N ALA A 67 -0.17 -2.17 -13.41
CA ALA A 67 0.31 -3.27 -12.58
C ALA A 67 1.83 -3.28 -12.57
N GLY A 68 2.44 -3.40 -11.39
CA GLY A 68 3.89 -3.41 -11.24
C GLY A 68 4.56 -2.05 -11.33
N GLN A 69 3.81 -0.97 -11.54
CA GLN A 69 4.38 0.37 -11.58
C GLN A 69 4.87 0.77 -10.19
N GLN A 70 6.06 1.36 -10.12
CA GLN A 70 6.57 1.86 -8.84
C GLN A 70 5.74 3.06 -8.39
N ILE A 71 5.25 3.02 -7.15
CA ILE A 71 4.40 4.07 -6.58
C ILE A 71 5.03 4.74 -5.37
N ALA A 72 6.02 4.10 -4.74
CA ALA A 72 6.64 4.62 -3.53
C ALA A 72 7.99 3.93 -3.32
N THR A 73 8.68 4.34 -2.25
CA THR A 73 9.86 3.65 -1.74
C THR A 73 9.57 3.14 -0.34
N ARG A 74 10.13 1.98 0.00
CA ARG A 74 9.93 1.34 1.31
C ARG A 74 10.60 2.14 2.40
N GLY A 75 9.90 2.32 3.52
CA GLY A 75 10.39 3.09 4.64
C GLY A 75 9.92 2.55 5.98
N SER A 76 9.93 3.42 6.98
CA SER A 76 9.53 3.10 8.35
C SER A 76 8.69 4.21 8.97
N THR A 77 7.93 4.93 8.17
CA THR A 77 7.08 6.01 8.68
C THR A 77 5.97 5.44 9.56
N ASP A 78 5.82 6.02 10.75
CA ASP A 78 4.85 5.64 11.78
C ASP A 78 4.95 4.15 12.19
N THR A 79 6.16 3.60 12.18
CA THR A 79 6.45 2.24 12.64
C THR A 79 7.90 2.16 13.11
N ASP A 80 8.27 1.07 13.75
CA ASP A 80 9.59 0.92 14.38
C ASP A 80 10.62 0.17 13.52
N SER A 81 10.23 -0.26 12.33
CA SER A 81 11.14 -0.99 11.45
C SER A 81 10.79 -0.74 9.98
N VAL A 82 11.76 -0.96 9.10
CA VAL A 82 11.56 -0.81 7.66
C VAL A 82 10.70 -1.96 7.14
N LYS A 83 9.55 -1.62 6.60
CA LYS A 83 8.61 -2.63 6.08
C LYS A 83 7.59 -1.99 5.16
N LEU A 84 6.95 -2.83 4.35
CA LEU A 84 5.74 -2.49 3.63
C LEU A 84 4.58 -3.19 4.33
N HIS A 85 3.61 -2.41 4.80
CA HIS A 85 2.33 -2.98 5.24
C HIS A 85 1.39 -2.94 4.05
N PHE A 86 0.95 -4.10 3.58
CA PHE A 86 0.12 -4.26 2.40
C PHE A 86 -1.23 -4.84 2.78
N GLU A 87 -2.31 -4.19 2.32
CA GLU A 87 -3.67 -4.66 2.55
C GLU A 87 -4.42 -4.78 1.24
N VAL A 88 -5.30 -5.75 1.17
CA VAL A 88 -6.31 -5.85 0.11
C VAL A 88 -7.67 -5.80 0.78
N ARG A 89 -8.53 -4.92 0.30
CA ARG A 89 -9.89 -4.76 0.81
C ARG A 89 -10.88 -4.99 -0.31
N LEU A 90 -11.80 -5.93 -0.09
CA LEU A 90 -12.89 -6.22 -1.02
C LEU A 90 -14.19 -5.83 -0.34
N ASN A 91 -14.96 -4.93 -0.95
CA ASN A 91 -16.20 -4.38 -0.38
C ASN A 91 -15.98 -3.81 1.02
N GLY A 92 -14.83 -3.12 1.23
CA GLY A 92 -14.49 -2.51 2.52
C GLY A 92 -13.94 -3.47 3.57
N LYS A 93 -13.85 -4.75 3.29
CA LYS A 93 -13.35 -5.75 4.23
C LYS A 93 -11.95 -6.19 3.88
N ALA A 94 -11.06 -6.19 4.86
CA ALA A 94 -9.71 -6.71 4.68
C ALA A 94 -9.76 -8.21 4.44
N VAL A 95 -9.02 -8.68 3.43
CA VAL A 95 -8.94 -10.09 3.07
C VAL A 95 -7.49 -10.52 3.06
N ASN A 96 -7.22 -11.81 2.93
CA ASN A 96 -5.85 -12.31 2.85
C ASN A 96 -5.16 -11.70 1.61
N PRO A 97 -4.09 -10.90 1.80
CA PRO A 97 -3.47 -10.21 0.68
C PRO A 97 -2.51 -11.08 -0.14
N MET A 98 -2.13 -12.24 0.35
CA MET A 98 -1.08 -13.05 -0.28
C MET A 98 -1.33 -13.35 -1.76
N PRO A 99 -2.55 -13.73 -2.18
CA PRO A 99 -2.80 -14.04 -3.60
C PRO A 99 -2.65 -12.83 -4.53
N TYR A 100 -2.63 -11.62 -3.98
CA TYR A 100 -2.65 -10.38 -4.76
C TYR A 100 -1.30 -9.70 -4.84
N LEU A 101 -0.28 -10.23 -4.16
CA LEU A 101 1.05 -9.64 -4.19
C LEU A 101 1.67 -9.78 -5.58
N PRO A 102 2.31 -8.73 -6.09
CA PRO A 102 3.07 -8.84 -7.34
C PRO A 102 4.32 -9.68 -7.11
N ASN A 103 4.71 -10.41 -8.12
CA ASN A 103 5.94 -11.20 -8.08
C ASN A 103 7.16 -10.34 -8.33
#